data_a5d4c1f282c4526baae836b0c4b4dbb8
#
_entry.id   a5d4c1f282c4526baae836b0c4b4dbb8
#
_cell.length_a   1.000
_cell.length_b   1.000
_cell.length_c   1.000
_cell.angle_alpha   90.00
_cell.angle_beta   90.00
_cell.angle_gamma   90.00
#
_symmetry.space_group_name_H-M   'P 1'
#
loop_
_entity.id
_entity.type
_entity.pdbx_description
1 polymer ?
#
loop_
_entity_poly.entity_id
_entity_poly.type
_entity_poly.pdbx_seq_one_letter_code
_entity_poly.pdbx_strand_id
1 'polypeptide(L)'
;MADIPKDLLYTEDHEYVMTTKDSDVVAIGITDYAQGELGDIVYLELPAVGASFNKHDVFGTIEAVKAVSELFAPLSGEIVEVNKRLEKEPQLVNSSAYEDGWMVKVKLSDASEKDDLLDAGEYSAHIGQ
;
A
#
# COMPACT_ATOMS: atom_id res chain seq x y z
N MET A 1 5.51 19.12 -0.55
CA MET A 1 4.36 18.40 0.02
C MET A 1 4.17 17.06 -0.69
N ALA A 2 3.75 16.06 0.04
CA ALA A 2 3.48 14.76 -0.55
C ALA A 2 2.22 14.81 -1.44
N ASP A 3 2.22 14.00 -2.48
CA ASP A 3 1.06 13.86 -3.36
C ASP A 3 0.02 12.94 -2.69
N ILE A 4 -1.23 13.38 -2.65
CA ILE A 4 -2.34 12.65 -2.03
C ILE A 4 -3.50 12.59 -3.04
N PRO A 5 -3.50 11.58 -3.94
CA PRO A 5 -4.58 11.44 -4.93
C PRO A 5 -5.96 11.40 -4.27
N LYS A 6 -6.91 12.13 -4.84
CA LYS A 6 -8.24 12.31 -4.25
C LYS A 6 -9.16 11.12 -4.44
N ASP A 7 -8.86 10.24 -5.37
CA ASP A 7 -9.70 9.09 -5.72
C ASP A 7 -9.26 7.79 -5.05
N LEU A 8 -8.30 7.87 -4.13
CA LEU A 8 -7.82 6.71 -3.37
C LEU A 8 -8.33 6.75 -1.94
N LEU A 9 -8.21 5.61 -1.25
CA LEU A 9 -8.45 5.49 0.17
C LEU A 9 -7.10 5.23 0.86
N TYR A 10 -7.04 5.53 2.16
CA TYR A 10 -5.78 5.51 2.90
C TYR A 10 -5.96 4.92 4.29
N THR A 11 -4.84 4.44 4.88
CA THR A 11 -4.81 3.99 6.27
C THR A 11 -3.98 4.95 7.11
N GLU A 12 -4.15 4.84 8.43
CA GLU A 12 -3.31 5.57 9.38
C GLU A 12 -1.85 5.13 9.32
N ASP A 13 -1.60 3.93 8.79
CA ASP A 13 -0.26 3.35 8.64
C ASP A 13 0.38 3.73 7.31
N HIS A 14 -0.23 4.64 6.55
CA HIS A 14 0.30 5.19 5.30
C HIS A 14 0.32 4.21 4.14
N GLU A 15 -0.61 3.26 4.11
CA GLU A 15 -0.88 2.48 2.90
C GLU A 15 -2.05 3.11 2.15
N TYR A 16 -2.06 2.94 0.82
CA TYR A 16 -3.19 3.36 0.01
C TYR A 16 -3.92 2.14 -0.55
N VAL A 17 -5.19 2.35 -0.87
CA VAL A 17 -6.05 1.36 -1.52
C VAL A 17 -6.59 1.98 -2.79
N MET A 18 -6.29 1.34 -3.92
CA MET A 18 -6.71 1.80 -5.25
C MET A 18 -7.65 0.78 -5.86
N THR A 19 -8.79 1.25 -6.37
CA THR A 19 -9.74 0.37 -7.05
C THR A 19 -9.16 -0.09 -8.39
N THR A 20 -9.59 -1.29 -8.82
CA THR A 20 -9.20 -1.86 -10.11
C THR A 20 -10.46 -2.04 -10.96
N LYS A 21 -10.29 -2.64 -12.15
CA LYS A 21 -11.44 -2.95 -13.02
C LYS A 21 -12.39 -3.96 -12.38
N ASP A 22 -11.85 -4.81 -11.49
CA ASP A 22 -12.66 -5.76 -10.73
C ASP A 22 -13.04 -5.10 -9.40
N SER A 23 -14.34 -4.97 -9.14
CA SER A 23 -14.82 -4.28 -7.94
C SER A 23 -14.43 -4.97 -6.64
N ASP A 24 -14.09 -6.27 -6.68
CA ASP A 24 -13.68 -7.04 -5.51
C ASP A 24 -12.17 -7.04 -5.30
N VAL A 25 -11.41 -6.45 -6.22
CA VAL A 25 -9.95 -6.45 -6.17
C VAL A 25 -9.43 -5.03 -6.06
N VAL A 26 -8.50 -4.81 -5.12
CA VAL A 26 -7.86 -3.51 -4.94
C VAL A 26 -6.35 -3.66 -5.04
N ALA A 27 -5.66 -2.61 -5.48
CA ALA A 27 -4.21 -2.53 -5.46
C ALA A 27 -3.78 -1.77 -4.20
N ILE A 28 -2.71 -2.21 -3.58
CA ILE A 28 -2.21 -1.66 -2.32
C ILE A 28 -0.73 -1.31 -2.45
N GLY A 29 -0.35 -0.19 -1.88
CA GLY A 29 1.04 0.22 -1.77
C GLY A 29 1.18 1.23 -0.64
N ILE A 30 2.35 1.86 -0.52
CA ILE A 30 2.56 2.93 0.45
C ILE A 30 2.43 4.29 -0.22
N THR A 31 2.03 5.28 0.57
CA THR A 31 1.81 6.64 0.04
C THR A 31 3.12 7.35 -0.28
N ASP A 32 3.01 8.43 -1.05
CA ASP A 32 4.14 9.30 -1.34
C ASP A 32 4.74 9.87 -0.04
N TYR A 33 3.89 10.21 0.92
CA TYR A 33 4.36 10.66 2.24
C TYR A 33 5.23 9.60 2.92
N ALA A 34 4.77 8.33 2.92
CA ALA A 34 5.49 7.24 3.57
C ALA A 34 6.85 6.99 2.91
N GLN A 35 6.92 6.98 1.57
CA GLN A 35 8.19 6.75 0.90
C GLN A 35 9.17 7.89 1.18
N GLY A 36 8.68 9.12 1.30
CA GLY A 36 9.51 10.27 1.64
C GLY A 36 10.09 10.17 3.05
N GLU A 37 9.30 9.67 3.99
CA GLU A 37 9.76 9.46 5.37
C GLU A 37 10.76 8.31 5.47
N LEU A 38 10.58 7.24 4.69
CA LEU A 38 11.50 6.10 4.68
C LEU A 38 12.81 6.41 3.94
N GLY A 39 12.74 7.22 2.90
CA GLY A 39 13.88 7.46 2.02
C GLY A 39 14.01 6.37 0.95
N ASP A 40 15.20 6.21 0.39
CA ASP A 40 15.44 5.30 -0.73
C ASP A 40 15.12 3.86 -0.36
N ILE A 41 14.18 3.26 -1.07
CA ILE A 41 13.77 1.88 -0.85
C ILE A 41 14.73 0.96 -1.60
N VAL A 42 15.26 -0.04 -0.89
CA VAL A 42 16.26 -0.96 -1.43
C VAL A 42 15.79 -2.40 -1.52
N TYR A 43 14.74 -2.77 -0.77
CA TYR A 43 14.24 -4.14 -0.77
C TYR A 43 12.83 -4.20 -0.22
N LEU A 44 12.02 -5.11 -0.78
CA LEU A 44 10.69 -5.41 -0.27
C LEU A 44 10.54 -6.92 -0.14
N GLU A 45 9.97 -7.36 0.98
CA GLU A 45 9.55 -8.74 1.17
C GLU A 45 8.03 -8.75 1.08
N LEU A 46 7.51 -9.31 -0.03
CA LEU A 46 6.08 -9.34 -0.32
C LEU A 46 5.56 -10.77 -0.21
N PRO A 47 4.25 -10.94 0.09
CA PRO A 47 3.68 -12.28 0.23
C PRO A 47 3.55 -12.99 -1.10
N ALA A 48 3.28 -14.29 -1.04
CA ALA A 48 3.01 -15.09 -2.24
C ALA A 48 1.55 -14.94 -2.66
N VAL A 49 1.28 -15.09 -3.95
CA VAL A 49 -0.09 -15.20 -4.46
C VAL A 49 -0.79 -16.38 -3.77
N GLY A 50 -2.01 -16.17 -3.33
CA GLY A 50 -2.78 -17.16 -2.57
C GLY A 50 -2.73 -17.00 -1.06
N ALA A 51 -1.81 -16.18 -0.55
CA ALA A 51 -1.76 -15.89 0.89
C ALA A 51 -2.97 -15.04 1.29
N SER A 52 -3.51 -15.28 2.47
CA SER A 52 -4.66 -14.54 3.00
C SER A 52 -4.27 -13.79 4.26
N PHE A 53 -4.84 -12.61 4.43
CA PHE A 53 -4.56 -11.75 5.59
C PHE A 53 -5.85 -11.14 6.10
N ASN A 54 -5.89 -10.89 7.40
CA ASN A 54 -6.94 -10.09 8.02
C ASN A 54 -6.47 -8.64 8.11
N LYS A 55 -7.42 -7.73 8.17
CA LYS A 55 -7.13 -6.31 8.37
C LYS A 55 -6.17 -6.13 9.54
N HIS A 56 -5.16 -5.31 9.35
CA HIS A 56 -4.08 -4.99 10.30
C HIS A 56 -2.99 -6.06 10.45
N ASP A 57 -3.12 -7.23 9.81
CA ASP A 57 -2.03 -8.21 9.80
C ASP A 57 -0.84 -7.66 9.02
N VAL A 58 0.37 -8.06 9.42
CA VAL A 58 1.57 -7.75 8.66
C VAL A 58 1.59 -8.64 7.43
N PHE A 59 1.60 -8.04 6.22
CA PHE A 59 1.66 -8.81 4.99
C PHE A 59 3.02 -8.78 4.32
N GLY A 60 3.92 -7.94 4.78
CA GLY A 60 5.26 -7.85 4.21
C GLY A 60 6.12 -6.86 4.96
N THR A 61 7.35 -6.66 4.47
CA THR A 61 8.26 -5.67 5.01
C THR A 61 8.88 -4.85 3.88
N ILE A 62 9.30 -3.63 4.22
CA ILE A 62 9.94 -2.74 3.29
C ILE A 62 11.24 -2.23 3.93
N GLU A 63 12.35 -2.35 3.20
CA GLU A 63 13.65 -1.89 3.67
C GLU A 63 14.10 -0.68 2.88
N ALA A 64 14.48 0.35 3.60
CA ALA A 64 15.12 1.54 3.06
C ALA A 64 16.57 1.58 3.53
N VAL A 65 17.37 2.47 2.96
CA VAL A 65 18.77 2.62 3.37
C VAL A 65 18.88 2.88 4.87
N LYS A 66 17.98 3.69 5.41
CA LYS A 66 18.05 4.14 6.82
C LYS A 66 17.07 3.46 7.77
N ALA A 67 16.13 2.64 7.27
CA ALA A 67 15.06 2.09 8.12
C ALA A 67 14.43 0.84 7.53
N VAL A 68 13.78 0.06 8.38
CA VAL A 68 12.95 -1.08 8.00
C VAL A 68 11.58 -0.86 8.60
N SER A 69 10.52 -1.13 7.84
CA SER A 69 9.15 -0.98 8.31
C SER A 69 8.31 -2.19 7.92
N GLU A 70 7.30 -2.50 8.73
CA GLU A 70 6.33 -3.53 8.42
C GLU A 70 5.20 -2.94 7.59
N LEU A 71 4.61 -3.77 6.73
CA LEU A 71 3.45 -3.41 5.90
C LEU A 71 2.22 -4.08 6.50
N PHE A 72 1.22 -3.28 6.83
CA PHE A 72 -0.02 -3.76 7.46
C PHE A 72 -1.14 -3.83 6.44
N ALA A 73 -1.89 -4.93 6.46
CA ALA A 73 -3.00 -5.10 5.52
C ALA A 73 -4.11 -4.08 5.81
N PRO A 74 -4.46 -3.23 4.85
CA PRO A 74 -5.51 -2.25 5.07
C PRO A 74 -6.91 -2.87 5.06
N LEU A 75 -7.03 -4.06 4.46
CA LEU A 75 -8.28 -4.78 4.29
C LEU A 75 -8.00 -6.27 4.35
N SER A 76 -9.01 -7.04 4.78
CA SER A 76 -8.91 -8.51 4.78
C SER A 76 -9.12 -9.04 3.37
N GLY A 77 -8.36 -10.06 2.98
CA GLY A 77 -8.50 -10.68 1.68
C GLY A 77 -7.38 -11.60 1.32
N GLU A 78 -7.41 -12.05 0.06
CA GLU A 78 -6.41 -12.96 -0.51
C GLU A 78 -5.56 -12.24 -1.54
N ILE A 79 -4.26 -12.48 -1.50
CA ILE A 79 -3.32 -11.91 -2.49
C ILE A 79 -3.55 -12.61 -3.82
N VAL A 80 -3.94 -11.84 -4.85
CA VAL A 80 -4.18 -12.37 -6.19
C VAL A 80 -3.11 -11.96 -7.20
N GLU A 81 -2.33 -10.92 -6.88
CA GLU A 81 -1.22 -10.48 -7.73
C GLU A 81 -0.17 -9.77 -6.89
N VAL A 82 1.10 -9.94 -7.26
CA VAL A 82 2.23 -9.27 -6.61
C VAL A 82 3.03 -8.56 -7.71
N ASN A 83 3.45 -7.34 -7.44
CA ASN A 83 4.23 -6.56 -8.41
C ASN A 83 5.68 -7.02 -8.41
N LYS A 84 6.01 -7.93 -9.30
CA LYS A 84 7.34 -8.54 -9.37
C LYS A 84 8.43 -7.56 -9.82
N ARG A 85 8.07 -6.44 -10.44
CA ARG A 85 9.05 -5.42 -10.83
C ARG A 85 9.79 -4.87 -9.62
N LEU A 86 9.13 -4.86 -8.45
CA LEU A 86 9.75 -4.33 -7.23
C LEU A 86 10.90 -5.19 -6.72
N GLU A 87 11.02 -6.44 -7.16
CA GLU A 87 12.15 -7.30 -6.79
C GLU A 87 13.46 -6.78 -7.38
N LYS A 88 13.40 -6.23 -8.60
CA LYS A 88 14.57 -5.69 -9.29
C LYS A 88 14.64 -4.16 -9.24
N GLU A 89 13.50 -3.50 -9.10
CA GLU A 89 13.39 -2.06 -9.14
C GLU A 89 12.61 -1.53 -7.94
N PRO A 90 13.09 -1.77 -6.70
CA PRO A 90 12.38 -1.32 -5.50
C PRO A 90 12.22 0.20 -5.43
N GLN A 91 13.09 0.94 -6.11
CA GLN A 91 13.02 2.40 -6.16
C GLN A 91 11.77 2.93 -6.87
N LEU A 92 11.00 2.08 -7.56
CA LEU A 92 9.72 2.48 -8.14
C LEU A 92 8.75 2.94 -7.06
N VAL A 93 8.87 2.41 -5.85
CA VAL A 93 8.07 2.87 -4.71
C VAL A 93 8.34 4.35 -4.42
N ASN A 94 9.57 4.80 -4.61
CA ASN A 94 9.95 6.20 -4.43
C ASN A 94 9.52 7.07 -5.61
N SER A 95 9.78 6.63 -6.83
CA SER A 95 9.59 7.45 -8.02
C SER A 95 8.15 7.44 -8.56
N SER A 96 7.38 6.39 -8.27
CA SER A 96 6.05 6.20 -8.85
C SER A 96 5.15 5.43 -7.89
N ALA A 97 4.99 5.95 -6.67
CA ALA A 97 4.30 5.25 -5.57
C ALA A 97 2.89 4.76 -5.96
N TYR A 98 2.15 5.56 -6.72
CA TYR A 98 0.74 5.28 -7.02
C TYR A 98 0.51 4.57 -8.36
N GLU A 99 1.53 4.44 -9.19
CA GLU A 99 1.42 3.78 -10.50
C GLU A 99 2.27 2.51 -10.53
N ASP A 100 3.55 2.64 -10.87
CA ASP A 100 4.44 1.50 -11.02
C ASP A 100 4.87 0.89 -9.67
N GLY A 101 4.71 1.64 -8.59
CA GLY A 101 5.13 1.23 -7.25
C GLY A 101 4.08 0.48 -6.43
N TRP A 102 2.94 0.10 -7.02
CA TRP A 102 1.97 -0.73 -6.30
C TRP A 102 2.63 -2.05 -5.89
N MET A 103 2.22 -2.58 -4.76
CA MET A 103 2.88 -3.76 -4.18
C MET A 103 2.12 -5.04 -4.42
N VAL A 104 0.85 -5.09 -4.03
CA VAL A 104 0.03 -6.29 -4.15
C VAL A 104 -1.37 -5.92 -4.60
N LYS A 105 -2.07 -6.90 -5.17
CA LYS A 105 -3.52 -6.80 -5.41
C LYS A 105 -4.20 -7.83 -4.54
N VAL A 106 -5.28 -7.42 -3.91
CA VAL A 106 -6.01 -8.22 -2.92
C VAL A 106 -7.46 -8.35 -3.35
N LYS A 107 -7.95 -9.59 -3.35
CA LYS A 107 -9.37 -9.85 -3.52
C LYS A 107 -10.01 -9.75 -2.13
N LEU A 108 -10.94 -8.82 -1.98
CA LEU A 108 -11.53 -8.51 -0.69
C LEU A 108 -12.42 -9.65 -0.18
N SER A 109 -12.29 -9.98 1.11
CA SER A 109 -13.19 -10.92 1.78
C SER A 109 -14.38 -10.20 2.40
N ASP A 110 -14.23 -8.92 2.72
CA ASP A 110 -15.30 -8.09 3.29
C ASP A 110 -15.15 -6.66 2.77
N ALA A 111 -15.94 -6.32 1.75
CA ALA A 111 -15.87 -5.00 1.12
C ALA A 111 -16.29 -3.86 2.07
N SER A 112 -17.04 -4.18 3.14
CA SER A 112 -17.48 -3.16 4.11
C SER A 112 -16.30 -2.56 4.91
N GLU A 113 -15.17 -3.24 4.95
CA GLU A 113 -13.97 -2.73 5.62
C GLU A 113 -13.44 -1.45 4.97
N LYS A 114 -13.80 -1.17 3.72
CA LYS A 114 -13.44 0.09 3.05
C LYS A 114 -14.02 1.30 3.78
N ASP A 115 -15.13 1.13 4.47
CA ASP A 115 -15.79 2.23 5.18
C ASP A 115 -14.96 2.77 6.35
N ASP A 116 -14.01 1.99 6.83
CA ASP A 116 -13.11 2.37 7.91
C ASP A 116 -11.85 3.08 7.42
N LEU A 117 -11.65 3.18 6.11
CA LEU A 117 -10.48 3.81 5.53
C LEU A 117 -10.66 5.33 5.46
N LEU A 118 -9.54 6.04 5.39
CA LEU A 118 -9.53 7.49 5.29
C LEU A 118 -9.67 7.92 3.83
N ASP A 119 -10.40 8.98 3.56
CA ASP A 119 -10.35 9.62 2.24
C ASP A 119 -9.11 10.53 2.18
N ALA A 120 -8.89 11.17 1.02
CA ALA A 120 -7.71 12.02 0.84
C ALA A 120 -7.67 13.19 1.81
N GLY A 121 -8.81 13.81 2.08
CA GLY A 121 -8.89 14.93 3.03
C GLY A 121 -8.59 14.51 4.45
N GLU A 122 -9.14 13.38 4.88
CA GLU A 122 -8.90 12.83 6.21
C GLU A 122 -7.43 12.41 6.38
N TYR A 123 -6.87 11.79 5.36
CA TYR A 123 -5.47 11.39 5.39
C TYR A 123 -4.54 12.60 5.43
N SER A 124 -4.85 13.62 4.62
CA SER A 124 -4.08 14.88 4.61
C SER A 124 -4.04 15.51 6.01
N ALA A 125 -5.18 15.53 6.69
CA ALA A 125 -5.25 16.04 8.07
C ALA A 125 -4.43 15.17 9.02
N HIS A 126 -4.46 13.84 8.83
CA HIS A 126 -3.73 12.88 9.66
C HIS A 126 -2.21 13.12 9.60
N ILE A 127 -1.67 13.41 8.43
CA ILE A 127 -0.24 13.66 8.24
C ILE A 127 0.14 15.14 8.39
N GLY A 128 -0.82 16.02 8.67
CA GLY A 128 -0.55 17.43 8.93
C GLY A 128 -0.31 18.28 7.67
N GLN A 129 -0.90 17.89 6.56
CA GLN A 129 -0.74 18.61 5.29
C GLN A 129 -2.06 19.19 4.76
#